data_3f38dfdb958f3ea61800a6361e22ea8b
#
_entry.id   3f38dfdb958f3ea61800a6361e22ea8b
#
_cell.length_a   1.000
_cell.length_b   1.000
_cell.length_c   1.000
_cell.angle_alpha   90.00
_cell.angle_beta   90.00
_cell.angle_gamma   90.00
#
_symmetry.space_group_name_H-M   'P 1'
#
loop_
_entity.id
_entity.type
_entity.pdbx_description
1 polymer ?
#
loop_
_entity_poly.entity_id
_entity_poly.type
_entity_poly.pdbx_seq_one_letter_code
_entity_poly.pdbx_strand_id
1 'polypeptide(L)'
;MGWNSYDYYDTTVNEQQVKDNADFLAANLKQYGWEYVVVDIEWYSNDAGTQRKEFQYIPFGDDEIDRWGRFQPSPHRFPSSADGSGFTGLAEYVHGLGLKFGIHIMRGIPRVAAERHLPVYGTEYTADMVADPSSICGWNPDMYGVRNTQAGQAYYDGLIAMYASWGVDFIKCDDICDSWMYPDDRFSGWHETEMLYKAIQKTNRPIVL
;
A
#
# COMPACT_ATOMS: atom_id res chain seq x y z
N MET A 1 11.71 -14.30 6.19
CA MET A 1 10.41 -14.85 5.72
C MET A 1 9.29 -14.14 6.45
N GLY A 2 8.03 -14.28 6.00
CA GLY A 2 6.92 -13.61 6.64
C GLY A 2 5.56 -14.20 6.28
N TRP A 3 4.56 -13.76 7.00
CA TRP A 3 3.16 -14.04 6.75
C TRP A 3 2.57 -12.88 5.95
N ASN A 4 1.71 -13.20 5.00
CA ASN A 4 0.93 -12.25 4.21
C ASN A 4 -0.55 -12.58 4.37
N SER A 5 -1.39 -11.57 4.57
CA SER A 5 -2.80 -11.78 4.87
C SER A 5 -3.61 -12.30 3.68
N TYR A 6 -3.17 -12.07 2.46
CA TYR A 6 -3.94 -12.40 1.24
C TYR A 6 -4.25 -13.89 1.12
N ASP A 7 -3.27 -14.76 1.40
CA ASP A 7 -3.39 -16.21 1.17
C ASP A 7 -4.54 -16.86 1.93
N TYR A 8 -4.99 -16.26 3.04
CA TYR A 8 -6.09 -16.79 3.84
C TYR A 8 -7.30 -15.85 3.91
N TYR A 9 -7.07 -14.54 4.05
CA TYR A 9 -8.13 -13.57 4.28
C TYR A 9 -8.54 -12.82 3.00
N ASP A 10 -7.84 -13.03 1.89
CA ASP A 10 -8.12 -12.25 0.70
C ASP A 10 -7.93 -10.74 0.97
N THR A 11 -8.92 -9.93 0.58
CA THR A 11 -8.99 -8.50 0.87
C THR A 11 -9.62 -8.18 2.22
N THR A 12 -10.10 -9.20 2.97
CA THR A 12 -11.02 -9.02 4.10
C THR A 12 -10.37 -8.93 5.47
N VAL A 13 -9.04 -9.01 5.55
CA VAL A 13 -8.31 -9.01 6.82
C VAL A 13 -8.65 -7.77 7.66
N ASN A 14 -8.75 -7.96 8.97
CA ASN A 14 -8.94 -6.88 9.94
C ASN A 14 -7.80 -6.86 10.99
N GLU A 15 -7.76 -5.80 11.78
CA GLU A 15 -6.71 -5.57 12.76
C GLU A 15 -6.53 -6.71 13.75
N GLN A 16 -7.65 -7.27 14.27
CA GLN A 16 -7.56 -8.36 15.23
C GLN A 16 -6.95 -9.62 14.61
N GLN A 17 -7.33 -9.95 13.37
CA GLN A 17 -6.76 -11.07 12.65
C GLN A 17 -5.26 -10.89 12.37
N VAL A 18 -4.81 -9.68 12.07
CA VAL A 18 -3.38 -9.38 11.92
C VAL A 18 -2.65 -9.60 13.24
N LYS A 19 -3.21 -9.12 14.36
CA LYS A 19 -2.63 -9.31 15.71
C LYS A 19 -2.54 -10.78 16.08
N ASP A 20 -3.59 -11.55 15.88
CA ASP A 20 -3.64 -13.00 16.19
C ASP A 20 -2.56 -13.77 15.41
N ASN A 21 -2.38 -13.44 14.12
CA ASN A 21 -1.35 -14.07 13.31
C ASN A 21 0.07 -13.60 13.70
N ALA A 22 0.23 -12.33 14.08
CA ALA A 22 1.49 -11.82 14.59
C ALA A 22 1.90 -12.51 15.90
N ASP A 23 0.97 -12.71 16.83
CA ASP A 23 1.21 -13.43 18.09
C ASP A 23 1.63 -14.89 17.82
N PHE A 24 0.93 -15.58 16.91
CA PHE A 24 1.27 -16.93 16.53
C PHE A 24 2.67 -17.00 15.90
N LEU A 25 2.97 -16.07 15.00
CA LEU A 25 4.27 -15.99 14.33
C LEU A 25 5.40 -15.75 15.33
N ALA A 26 5.20 -14.81 16.26
CA ALA A 26 6.20 -14.50 17.31
C ALA A 26 6.47 -15.70 18.22
N ALA A 27 5.41 -16.40 18.65
CA ALA A 27 5.52 -17.52 19.57
C ALA A 27 6.11 -18.78 18.93
N ASN A 28 5.83 -19.05 17.64
CA ASN A 28 6.08 -20.34 17.04
C ASN A 28 7.10 -20.34 15.90
N LEU A 29 7.18 -19.26 15.11
CA LEU A 29 7.90 -19.26 13.84
C LEU A 29 9.08 -18.29 13.79
N LYS A 30 9.11 -17.26 14.64
CA LYS A 30 10.17 -16.25 14.67
C LYS A 30 11.56 -16.87 14.85
N GLN A 31 11.71 -17.87 15.69
CA GLN A 31 12.97 -18.59 15.90
C GLN A 31 13.53 -19.25 14.64
N TYR A 32 12.69 -19.45 13.62
CA TYR A 32 13.07 -20.03 12.32
C TYR A 32 13.24 -18.97 11.22
N GLY A 33 13.29 -17.67 11.59
CA GLY A 33 13.52 -16.57 10.66
C GLY A 33 12.26 -16.03 9.98
N TRP A 34 11.07 -16.30 10.54
CA TRP A 34 9.82 -15.65 10.14
C TRP A 34 9.68 -14.34 10.91
N GLU A 35 9.83 -13.21 10.20
CA GLU A 35 9.97 -11.90 10.83
C GLU A 35 8.95 -10.87 10.38
N TYR A 36 8.33 -11.05 9.20
CA TYR A 36 7.46 -10.06 8.61
C TYR A 36 5.99 -10.43 8.75
N VAL A 37 5.17 -9.44 9.09
CA VAL A 37 3.70 -9.50 9.09
C VAL A 37 3.20 -8.47 8.09
N VAL A 38 2.59 -8.92 7.00
CA VAL A 38 2.20 -8.06 5.87
C VAL A 38 0.69 -8.01 5.71
N VAL A 39 0.13 -6.81 5.74
CA VAL A 39 -1.27 -6.52 5.40
C VAL A 39 -1.36 -6.31 3.90
N ASP A 40 -2.12 -7.17 3.23
CA ASP A 40 -2.25 -7.15 1.77
C ASP A 40 -3.36 -6.20 1.27
N ILE A 41 -3.63 -6.22 -0.02
CA ILE A 41 -4.48 -5.30 -0.79
C ILE A 41 -5.82 -4.93 -0.10
N GLU A 42 -6.34 -3.76 -0.45
CA GLU A 42 -7.62 -3.19 0.03
C GLU A 42 -7.72 -2.94 1.54
N TRP A 43 -6.60 -2.82 2.24
CA TRP A 43 -6.63 -2.38 3.63
C TRP A 43 -7.29 -1.01 3.83
N TYR A 44 -7.43 -0.25 2.76
CA TYR A 44 -8.05 1.08 2.70
C TYR A 44 -9.55 1.04 2.37
N SER A 45 -10.10 -0.08 1.87
CA SER A 45 -11.49 -0.17 1.43
C SER A 45 -12.43 -0.53 2.59
N ASN A 46 -13.53 0.21 2.73
CA ASN A 46 -14.64 -0.10 3.64
C ASN A 46 -15.52 -1.24 3.11
N ASP A 47 -15.50 -1.45 1.79
CA ASP A 47 -16.33 -2.45 1.10
C ASP A 47 -15.67 -3.84 1.00
N ALA A 48 -14.42 -3.97 1.40
CA ALA A 48 -13.67 -5.21 1.25
C ALA A 48 -14.41 -6.42 1.83
N GLY A 49 -14.58 -7.44 1.01
CA GLY A 49 -15.27 -8.68 1.36
C GLY A 49 -16.79 -8.66 1.23
N THR A 50 -17.43 -7.55 0.87
CA THR A 50 -18.89 -7.48 0.70
C THR A 50 -19.39 -8.29 -0.51
N GLN A 51 -18.53 -8.48 -1.53
CA GLN A 51 -18.82 -9.23 -2.76
C GLN A 51 -17.96 -10.49 -2.92
N ARG A 52 -17.53 -11.08 -1.84
CA ARG A 52 -16.54 -12.16 -1.78
C ARG A 52 -16.81 -13.39 -2.65
N LYS A 53 -18.07 -13.63 -3.03
CA LYS A 53 -18.43 -14.79 -3.88
C LYS A 53 -18.04 -14.60 -5.35
N GLU A 54 -17.87 -13.36 -5.78
CA GLU A 54 -17.69 -13.01 -7.19
C GLU A 54 -16.32 -12.36 -7.44
N PHE A 55 -15.88 -11.49 -6.52
CA PHE A 55 -14.65 -10.71 -6.66
C PHE A 55 -13.85 -10.71 -5.37
N GLN A 56 -12.53 -10.87 -5.53
CA GLN A 56 -11.58 -10.76 -4.42
C GLN A 56 -11.37 -9.31 -4.00
N TYR A 57 -11.57 -8.36 -4.90
CA TYR A 57 -11.56 -6.93 -4.60
C TYR A 57 -12.73 -6.22 -5.32
N ILE A 58 -13.05 -5.01 -4.87
CA ILE A 58 -14.15 -4.20 -5.40
C ILE A 58 -13.58 -2.96 -6.08
N PRO A 59 -13.57 -2.90 -7.41
CA PRO A 59 -13.09 -1.72 -8.11
C PRO A 59 -13.96 -0.49 -7.82
N PHE A 60 -13.32 0.65 -7.62
CA PHE A 60 -13.99 1.93 -7.31
C PHE A 60 -14.89 1.86 -6.07
N GLY A 61 -14.44 1.13 -5.06
CA GLY A 61 -15.14 0.97 -3.79
C GLY A 61 -15.14 2.23 -2.91
N ASP A 62 -15.69 2.09 -1.70
CA ASP A 62 -15.64 3.11 -0.66
C ASP A 62 -14.26 3.08 0.03
N ASP A 63 -13.30 3.80 -0.56
CA ASP A 63 -11.91 3.81 -0.13
C ASP A 63 -11.61 5.03 0.75
N GLU A 64 -10.92 4.78 1.86
CA GLU A 64 -10.40 5.82 2.72
C GLU A 64 -9.19 6.50 2.09
N ILE A 65 -9.30 7.80 1.83
CA ILE A 65 -8.20 8.64 1.36
C ILE A 65 -8.07 9.90 2.20
N ASP A 66 -6.84 10.38 2.36
CA ASP A 66 -6.60 11.68 2.98
C ASP A 66 -6.84 12.84 2.00
N ARG A 67 -6.72 14.08 2.49
CA ARG A 67 -6.90 15.28 1.66
C ARG A 67 -5.89 15.44 0.52
N TRP A 68 -4.85 14.64 0.50
CA TRP A 68 -3.83 14.59 -0.57
C TRP A 68 -4.00 13.38 -1.48
N GLY A 69 -5.11 12.63 -1.34
CA GLY A 69 -5.44 11.48 -2.18
C GLY A 69 -4.62 10.23 -1.91
N ARG A 70 -4.00 10.12 -0.71
CA ARG A 70 -3.24 8.93 -0.31
C ARG A 70 -4.14 8.01 0.50
N PHE A 71 -4.12 6.71 0.22
CA PHE A 71 -4.90 5.74 0.96
C PHE A 71 -4.60 5.75 2.45
N GLN A 72 -5.66 5.59 3.25
CA GLN A 72 -5.63 5.46 4.70
C GLN A 72 -6.25 4.13 5.11
N PRO A 73 -5.82 3.48 6.21
CA PRO A 73 -6.46 2.25 6.64
C PRO A 73 -7.93 2.49 6.98
N SER A 74 -8.81 1.58 6.53
CA SER A 74 -10.22 1.63 6.89
C SER A 74 -10.41 1.54 8.41
N PRO A 75 -10.98 2.55 9.08
CA PRO A 75 -11.12 2.55 10.54
C PRO A 75 -12.11 1.50 11.04
N HIS A 76 -13.00 1.01 10.16
CA HIS A 76 -13.91 -0.08 10.47
C HIS A 76 -13.19 -1.42 10.61
N ARG A 77 -12.12 -1.61 9.84
CA ARG A 77 -11.33 -2.85 9.83
C ARG A 77 -10.08 -2.74 10.70
N PHE A 78 -9.52 -1.54 10.80
CA PHE A 78 -8.30 -1.22 11.54
C PHE A 78 -8.59 -0.07 12.53
N PRO A 79 -9.32 -0.35 13.63
CA PRO A 79 -9.80 0.68 14.55
C PRO A 79 -8.70 1.51 15.21
N SER A 80 -7.47 1.00 15.30
CA SER A 80 -6.35 1.80 15.80
C SER A 80 -5.95 2.97 14.88
N SER A 81 -6.46 3.00 13.64
CA SER A 81 -6.23 4.09 12.68
C SER A 81 -7.27 5.21 12.76
N ALA A 82 -8.32 5.08 13.58
CA ALA A 82 -9.46 5.99 13.61
C ALA A 82 -9.11 7.43 14.04
N ASP A 83 -7.97 7.64 14.67
CA ASP A 83 -7.43 8.94 15.03
C ASP A 83 -6.63 9.64 13.90
N GLY A 84 -6.50 8.99 12.75
CA GLY A 84 -5.73 9.45 11.61
C GLY A 84 -4.24 9.14 11.68
N SER A 85 -3.80 8.29 12.62
CA SER A 85 -2.39 7.86 12.77
C SER A 85 -1.96 6.79 11.75
N GLY A 86 -2.85 6.39 10.85
CA GLY A 86 -2.60 5.32 9.89
C GLY A 86 -2.35 3.98 10.57
N PHE A 87 -1.33 3.25 10.14
CA PHE A 87 -0.98 1.96 10.76
C PHE A 87 -0.04 2.07 11.99
N THR A 88 0.22 3.25 12.53
CA THR A 88 1.18 3.42 13.63
C THR A 88 0.90 2.47 14.80
N GLY A 89 -0.34 2.42 15.29
CA GLY A 89 -0.70 1.55 16.41
C GLY A 89 -0.53 0.07 16.13
N LEU A 90 -0.88 -0.38 14.92
CA LEU A 90 -0.69 -1.79 14.52
C LEU A 90 0.78 -2.13 14.32
N ALA A 91 1.55 -1.23 13.70
CA ALA A 91 2.99 -1.41 13.53
C ALA A 91 3.72 -1.47 14.88
N GLU A 92 3.38 -0.61 15.83
CA GLU A 92 3.93 -0.64 17.20
C GLU A 92 3.61 -1.97 17.90
N TYR A 93 2.40 -2.50 17.73
CA TYR A 93 2.04 -3.82 18.26
C TYR A 93 2.95 -4.92 17.69
N VAL A 94 3.11 -4.98 16.37
CA VAL A 94 3.95 -5.96 15.67
C VAL A 94 5.42 -5.82 16.08
N HIS A 95 5.91 -4.58 16.19
CA HIS A 95 7.28 -4.30 16.66
C HIS A 95 7.48 -4.72 18.12
N GLY A 96 6.47 -4.55 18.97
CA GLY A 96 6.50 -5.01 20.37
C GLY A 96 6.72 -6.52 20.52
N LEU A 97 6.32 -7.31 19.53
CA LEU A 97 6.60 -8.75 19.43
C LEU A 97 8.01 -9.05 18.86
N GLY A 98 8.75 -8.00 18.47
CA GLY A 98 10.06 -8.11 17.82
C GLY A 98 9.95 -8.62 16.37
N LEU A 99 8.82 -8.37 15.72
CA LEU A 99 8.56 -8.64 14.31
C LEU A 99 8.63 -7.33 13.51
N LYS A 100 8.51 -7.42 12.19
CA LYS A 100 8.52 -6.31 11.23
C LYS A 100 7.17 -6.19 10.58
N PHE A 101 6.70 -4.96 10.38
CA PHE A 101 5.42 -4.66 9.80
C PHE A 101 5.54 -4.31 8.32
N GLY A 102 4.69 -4.87 7.49
CA GLY A 102 4.64 -4.60 6.05
C GLY A 102 3.23 -4.34 5.54
N ILE A 103 3.17 -3.67 4.38
CA ILE A 103 1.91 -3.40 3.67
C ILE A 103 2.05 -3.72 2.19
N HIS A 104 0.92 -4.04 1.58
CA HIS A 104 0.77 -4.04 0.13
C HIS A 104 0.44 -2.64 -0.38
N ILE A 105 0.96 -2.28 -1.53
CA ILE A 105 0.52 -1.13 -2.31
C ILE A 105 0.35 -1.52 -3.77
N MET A 106 -0.56 -0.85 -4.47
CA MET A 106 -0.55 -0.84 -5.93
C MET A 106 0.46 0.18 -6.43
N ARG A 107 1.10 -0.11 -7.55
CA ARG A 107 1.78 0.93 -8.34
C ARG A 107 0.80 2.04 -8.69
N GLY A 108 1.28 3.29 -8.67
CA GLY A 108 0.50 4.39 -9.22
C GLY A 108 -0.10 5.33 -8.19
N ILE A 109 -1.08 6.09 -8.66
CA ILE A 109 -1.84 7.09 -7.91
C ILE A 109 -3.34 6.79 -8.03
N PRO A 110 -4.14 6.90 -6.95
CA PRO A 110 -5.59 6.68 -7.03
C PRO A 110 -6.25 7.58 -8.08
N ARG A 111 -7.04 6.99 -8.97
CA ARG A 111 -7.76 7.73 -10.02
C ARG A 111 -8.65 8.82 -9.44
N VAL A 112 -9.31 8.52 -8.33
CA VAL A 112 -10.15 9.49 -7.60
C VAL A 112 -9.35 10.73 -7.17
N ALA A 113 -8.09 10.59 -6.82
CA ALA A 113 -7.23 11.73 -6.48
C ALA A 113 -6.94 12.60 -7.72
N ALA A 114 -6.62 11.97 -8.85
CA ALA A 114 -6.38 12.67 -10.12
C ALA A 114 -7.64 13.37 -10.64
N GLU A 115 -8.79 12.68 -10.62
CA GLU A 115 -10.08 13.21 -11.08
C GLU A 115 -10.57 14.40 -10.24
N ARG A 116 -10.24 14.41 -8.94
CA ARG A 116 -10.56 15.51 -8.03
C ARG A 116 -9.48 16.59 -7.97
N HIS A 117 -8.40 16.47 -8.75
CA HIS A 117 -7.26 17.40 -8.75
C HIS A 117 -6.71 17.66 -7.34
N LEU A 118 -6.65 16.60 -6.50
CA LEU A 118 -6.18 16.75 -5.12
C LEU A 118 -4.71 17.21 -5.07
N PRO A 119 -4.32 18.02 -4.08
CA PRO A 119 -2.95 18.48 -3.97
C PRO A 119 -1.99 17.33 -3.63
N VAL A 120 -0.77 17.39 -4.14
CA VAL A 120 0.32 16.49 -3.76
C VAL A 120 1.00 17.03 -2.50
N TYR A 121 1.16 16.17 -1.49
CA TYR A 121 1.69 16.56 -0.18
C TYR A 121 3.03 17.31 -0.26
N GLY A 122 3.08 18.48 0.35
CA GLY A 122 4.30 19.28 0.47
C GLY A 122 4.79 19.95 -0.83
N THR A 123 3.93 20.05 -1.86
CA THR A 123 4.29 20.60 -3.17
C THR A 123 3.21 21.55 -3.70
N GLU A 124 3.52 22.20 -4.84
CA GLU A 124 2.55 22.96 -5.64
C GLU A 124 1.85 22.11 -6.74
N TYR A 125 2.17 20.82 -6.82
CA TYR A 125 1.59 19.93 -7.82
C TYR A 125 0.20 19.42 -7.39
N THR A 126 -0.58 19.00 -8.38
CA THR A 126 -1.86 18.30 -8.20
C THR A 126 -1.79 16.88 -8.77
N ALA A 127 -2.66 16.01 -8.29
CA ALA A 127 -2.63 14.58 -8.62
C ALA A 127 -2.81 14.28 -10.13
N ASP A 128 -3.53 15.11 -10.88
CA ASP A 128 -3.65 15.00 -12.33
C ASP A 128 -2.35 15.33 -13.08
N MET A 129 -1.47 16.15 -12.50
CA MET A 129 -0.12 16.40 -13.04
C MET A 129 0.80 15.19 -12.85
N VAL A 130 0.53 14.37 -11.84
CA VAL A 130 1.27 13.14 -11.51
C VAL A 130 0.77 11.96 -12.33
N ALA A 131 -0.54 11.82 -12.47
CA ALA A 131 -1.18 10.65 -13.08
C ALA A 131 -0.84 10.48 -14.56
N ASP A 132 -0.63 9.23 -14.97
CA ASP A 132 -0.59 8.80 -16.37
C ASP A 132 -1.85 7.99 -16.71
N PRO A 133 -2.89 8.61 -17.31
CA PRO A 133 -4.12 7.92 -17.66
C PRO A 133 -3.96 6.85 -18.76
N SER A 134 -2.84 6.81 -19.46
CA SER A 134 -2.53 5.77 -20.44
C SER A 134 -2.01 4.48 -19.80
N SER A 135 -1.63 4.53 -18.52
CA SER A 135 -1.10 3.40 -17.76
C SER A 135 -2.08 3.03 -16.65
N ILE A 136 -2.85 1.96 -16.87
CA ILE A 136 -3.86 1.45 -15.93
C ILE A 136 -3.61 -0.03 -15.71
N CYS A 137 -3.64 -0.47 -14.44
CA CYS A 137 -3.60 -1.89 -14.14
C CYS A 137 -4.84 -2.62 -14.70
N GLY A 138 -4.63 -3.70 -15.43
CA GLY A 138 -5.73 -4.41 -16.13
C GLY A 138 -6.65 -5.19 -15.19
N TRP A 139 -6.16 -5.58 -14.00
CA TRP A 139 -6.96 -6.34 -13.04
C TRP A 139 -7.45 -5.49 -11.86
N ASN A 140 -6.81 -4.34 -11.59
CA ASN A 140 -7.24 -3.35 -10.61
C ASN A 140 -7.22 -1.95 -11.25
N PRO A 141 -8.34 -1.48 -11.80
CA PRO A 141 -8.38 -0.23 -12.57
C PRO A 141 -8.44 1.05 -11.72
N ASP A 142 -8.34 0.96 -10.39
CA ASP A 142 -8.51 2.09 -9.47
C ASP A 142 -7.31 3.04 -9.46
N MET A 143 -6.20 2.60 -10.06
CA MET A 143 -4.96 3.36 -10.12
C MET A 143 -4.61 3.79 -11.54
N TYR A 144 -4.17 5.03 -11.69
CA TYR A 144 -3.35 5.45 -12.83
C TYR A 144 -1.87 5.22 -12.52
N GLY A 145 -1.06 4.93 -13.53
CA GLY A 145 0.39 5.00 -13.40
C GLY A 145 0.86 6.41 -13.03
N VAL A 146 2.10 6.52 -12.59
CA VAL A 146 2.74 7.79 -12.27
C VAL A 146 3.71 8.18 -13.37
N ARG A 147 3.58 9.42 -13.88
CA ARG A 147 4.48 9.96 -14.91
C ARG A 147 5.91 10.08 -14.39
N ASN A 148 6.89 9.77 -15.24
CA ASN A 148 8.31 9.94 -14.92
C ASN A 148 8.70 11.42 -14.96
N THR A 149 8.30 12.18 -13.95
CA THR A 149 8.49 13.62 -13.80
C THR A 149 8.88 13.98 -12.37
N GLN A 150 9.26 15.26 -12.14
CA GLN A 150 9.49 15.76 -10.78
C GLN A 150 8.22 15.67 -9.92
N ALA A 151 7.03 15.90 -10.48
CA ALA A 151 5.76 15.75 -9.79
C ALA A 151 5.53 14.30 -9.37
N GLY A 152 5.81 13.33 -10.26
CA GLY A 152 5.73 11.90 -9.95
C GLY A 152 6.67 11.48 -8.82
N GLN A 153 7.93 11.94 -8.88
CA GLN A 153 8.88 11.66 -7.79
C GLN A 153 8.43 12.28 -6.47
N ALA A 154 7.94 13.53 -6.49
CA ALA A 154 7.47 14.21 -5.28
C ALA A 154 6.24 13.50 -4.66
N TYR A 155 5.35 12.95 -5.48
CA TYR A 155 4.23 12.13 -5.01
C TYR A 155 4.74 10.89 -4.25
N TYR A 156 5.63 10.10 -4.84
CA TYR A 156 6.20 8.93 -4.16
C TYR A 156 7.00 9.29 -2.92
N ASP A 157 7.73 10.42 -2.94
CA ASP A 157 8.44 10.91 -1.75
C ASP A 157 7.47 11.15 -0.58
N GLY A 158 6.35 11.83 -0.84
CA GLY A 158 5.31 12.11 0.16
C GLY A 158 4.57 10.85 0.63
N LEU A 159 4.33 9.90 -0.29
CA LEU A 159 3.67 8.63 0.01
C LEU A 159 4.55 7.74 0.90
N ILE A 160 5.79 7.53 0.52
CA ILE A 160 6.72 6.68 1.26
C ILE A 160 7.12 7.31 2.61
N ALA A 161 7.24 8.64 2.68
CA ALA A 161 7.45 9.32 3.95
C ALA A 161 6.28 9.08 4.94
N MET A 162 5.04 9.04 4.45
CA MET A 162 3.87 8.68 5.25
C MET A 162 3.96 7.23 5.76
N TYR A 163 4.26 6.27 4.89
CA TYR A 163 4.40 4.86 5.30
C TYR A 163 5.57 4.65 6.28
N ALA A 164 6.68 5.35 6.09
CA ALA A 164 7.79 5.35 7.03
C ALA A 164 7.37 5.89 8.42
N SER A 165 6.53 6.94 8.45
CA SER A 165 6.01 7.51 9.70
C SER A 165 5.07 6.56 10.44
N TRP A 166 4.38 5.67 9.73
CA TRP A 166 3.54 4.61 10.32
C TRP A 166 4.35 3.43 10.88
N GLY A 167 5.66 3.37 10.60
CA GLY A 167 6.49 2.27 11.05
C GLY A 167 6.57 1.10 10.08
N VAL A 168 6.27 1.30 8.79
CA VAL A 168 6.37 0.25 7.76
C VAL A 168 7.83 -0.14 7.52
N ASP A 169 8.12 -1.45 7.51
CA ASP A 169 9.44 -2.05 7.26
C ASP A 169 9.52 -2.78 5.93
N PHE A 170 8.39 -3.11 5.33
CA PHE A 170 8.32 -3.86 4.08
C PHE A 170 7.15 -3.38 3.22
N ILE A 171 7.38 -3.19 1.92
CA ILE A 171 6.37 -2.83 0.95
C ILE A 171 6.33 -3.91 -0.13
N LYS A 172 5.18 -4.59 -0.27
CA LYS A 172 4.85 -5.37 -1.47
C LYS A 172 4.18 -4.42 -2.45
N CYS A 173 4.86 -4.11 -3.56
CA CYS A 173 4.28 -3.29 -4.62
C CYS A 173 3.83 -4.18 -5.77
N ASP A 174 2.55 -4.11 -6.10
CA ASP A 174 1.94 -4.89 -7.18
C ASP A 174 1.83 -4.09 -8.48
N ASP A 175 1.61 -4.80 -9.62
CA ASP A 175 1.51 -4.25 -10.98
C ASP A 175 2.77 -3.49 -11.44
N ILE A 176 3.95 -3.95 -11.04
CA ILE A 176 5.23 -3.23 -11.25
C ILE A 176 6.27 -4.06 -12.00
N CYS A 177 5.93 -5.23 -12.49
CA CYS A 177 6.87 -6.14 -13.13
C CYS A 177 6.40 -6.61 -14.50
N ASP A 178 7.31 -7.27 -15.25
CA ASP A 178 6.98 -7.98 -16.48
C ASP A 178 5.86 -9.00 -16.21
N SER A 179 4.75 -8.86 -16.91
CA SER A 179 3.58 -9.73 -16.76
C SER A 179 2.92 -10.02 -18.08
N TRP A 180 2.13 -11.11 -18.13
CA TRP A 180 1.31 -11.46 -19.28
C TRP A 180 0.29 -10.37 -19.67
N MET A 181 -0.03 -9.45 -18.76
CA MET A 181 -0.95 -8.34 -19.00
C MET A 181 -0.35 -7.22 -19.86
N TYR A 182 0.98 -7.17 -19.93
CA TYR A 182 1.73 -6.17 -20.71
C TYR A 182 2.74 -6.87 -21.63
N PRO A 183 2.27 -7.72 -22.57
CA PRO A 183 3.16 -8.60 -23.35
C PRO A 183 4.16 -7.84 -24.22
N ASP A 184 3.84 -6.61 -24.58
CA ASP A 184 4.67 -5.74 -25.42
C ASP A 184 5.56 -4.78 -24.63
N ASP A 185 5.42 -4.73 -23.29
CA ASP A 185 6.19 -3.88 -22.40
C ASP A 185 6.82 -4.69 -21.25
N ARG A 186 8.00 -5.24 -21.50
CA ARG A 186 8.79 -5.99 -20.52
C ARG A 186 9.27 -5.16 -19.33
N PHE A 187 9.22 -3.84 -19.43
CA PHE A 187 9.69 -2.92 -18.42
C PHE A 187 8.56 -2.08 -17.84
N SER A 188 7.33 -2.60 -17.90
CA SER A 188 6.17 -1.94 -17.31
C SER A 188 6.43 -1.56 -15.86
N GLY A 189 6.24 -0.29 -15.53
CA GLY A 189 6.45 0.23 -14.19
C GLY A 189 7.90 0.39 -13.71
N TRP A 190 8.93 0.12 -14.54
CA TRP A 190 10.33 0.21 -14.13
C TRP A 190 10.71 1.58 -13.54
N HIS A 191 10.24 2.67 -14.17
CA HIS A 191 10.52 4.04 -13.70
C HIS A 191 9.84 4.33 -12.36
N GLU A 192 8.68 3.71 -12.10
CA GLU A 192 7.99 3.83 -10.81
C GLU A 192 8.73 3.03 -9.72
N THR A 193 9.30 1.87 -10.05
CA THR A 193 10.21 1.14 -9.15
C THR A 193 11.40 2.01 -8.75
N GLU A 194 12.00 2.71 -9.72
CA GLU A 194 13.12 3.60 -9.44
C GLU A 194 12.70 4.79 -8.55
N MET A 195 11.52 5.38 -8.80
CA MET A 195 10.98 6.47 -7.97
C MET A 195 10.67 6.00 -6.54
N LEU A 196 10.07 4.81 -6.38
CA LEU A 196 9.84 4.20 -5.07
C LEU A 196 11.15 3.95 -4.33
N TYR A 197 12.15 3.37 -5.00
CA TYR A 197 13.47 3.16 -4.40
C TYR A 197 14.10 4.48 -3.92
N LYS A 198 14.09 5.52 -4.76
CA LYS A 198 14.61 6.86 -4.40
C LYS A 198 13.85 7.46 -3.21
N ALA A 199 12.53 7.29 -3.15
CA ALA A 199 11.70 7.75 -2.04
C ALA A 199 12.05 7.02 -0.73
N ILE A 200 12.24 5.70 -0.78
CA ILE A 200 12.69 4.90 0.37
C ILE A 200 14.03 5.40 0.91
N GLN A 201 14.99 5.65 0.02
CA GLN A 201 16.32 6.15 0.43
C GLN A 201 16.27 7.50 1.17
N LYS A 202 15.23 8.31 0.96
CA LYS A 202 15.05 9.59 1.63
C LYS A 202 14.49 9.47 3.05
N THR A 203 13.93 8.32 3.44
CA THR A 203 13.20 8.18 4.71
C THR A 203 14.08 7.91 5.93
N ASN A 204 15.35 7.61 5.79
CA ASN A 204 16.23 7.12 6.88
C ASN A 204 15.72 5.86 7.60
N ARG A 205 14.70 5.17 7.06
CA ARG A 205 14.16 3.92 7.58
C ARG A 205 14.52 2.77 6.62
N PRO A 206 15.00 1.63 7.12
CA PRO A 206 15.34 0.48 6.27
C PRO A 206 14.06 -0.25 5.83
N ILE A 207 13.39 0.28 4.81
CA ILE A 207 12.21 -0.33 4.20
C ILE A 207 12.67 -1.24 3.06
N VAL A 208 12.20 -2.49 3.07
CA VAL A 208 12.41 -3.46 1.98
C VAL A 208 11.27 -3.30 0.97
N LEU A 209 11.62 -3.19 -0.33
CA LEU A 209 10.69 -3.19 -1.45
C LEU A 209 10.79 -4.53 -2.18
#